data_71d49c9e611ed163994b73e09b8feafe
#
_entry.id   71d49c9e611ed163994b73e09b8feafe
#
_cell.length_a   1.000
_cell.length_b   1.000
_cell.length_c   1.000
_cell.angle_alpha   90.00
_cell.angle_beta   90.00
_cell.angle_gamma   90.00
#
_symmetry.space_group_name_H-M   'P 1'
#
loop_
_entity.id
_entity.type
_entity.pdbx_description
1 polymer ?
#
loop_
_entity_poly.entity_id
_entity_poly.type
_entity_poly.pdbx_seq_one_letter_code
_entity_poly.pdbx_strand_id
1 'polypeptide(L)'
;MVKMIKVTDFIVEKVPRKTIQNFIHKHHYSHDTNGIQHMECFALFREGRFGFDKEMIGAMMYAIPSMPSTAKKYNPDNPDRCRELRRLCCIDDTPTNTESYFIGKTLRWFKQNSDVEVVVSFADLEQGHDGVIYRASNFNYQGQTSAGQALMVDGKKYHARSMNQKLKPYSRELKRRYESGDKDIYFVATKPKNIYVYYLNKKIKKKLLKEIS
;
A
#
# COMPACT_ATOMS: atom_id res chain seq x y z
N MET A 1 -34.02 -15.63 -10.51
CA MET A 1 -32.58 -15.75 -10.89
C MET A 1 -31.78 -14.70 -10.11
N VAL A 2 -30.84 -15.11 -9.28
CA VAL A 2 -29.94 -14.16 -8.62
C VAL A 2 -28.97 -13.66 -9.69
N LYS A 3 -28.96 -12.34 -9.95
CA LYS A 3 -28.03 -11.71 -10.91
C LYS A 3 -26.60 -11.94 -10.42
N MET A 4 -25.76 -12.63 -11.18
CA MET A 4 -24.33 -12.74 -10.85
C MET A 4 -23.69 -11.36 -10.93
N ILE A 5 -23.16 -10.87 -9.81
CA ILE A 5 -22.46 -9.59 -9.73
C ILE A 5 -21.12 -9.72 -10.46
N LYS A 6 -20.87 -8.82 -11.40
CA LYS A 6 -19.59 -8.73 -12.13
C LYS A 6 -18.76 -7.57 -11.57
N VAL A 7 -17.45 -7.67 -11.63
CA VAL A 7 -16.55 -6.58 -11.21
C VAL A 7 -16.81 -5.27 -11.98
N THR A 8 -17.33 -5.37 -13.20
CA THR A 8 -17.70 -4.21 -14.04
C THR A 8 -18.90 -3.43 -13.52
N ASP A 9 -19.70 -4.02 -12.63
CA ASP A 9 -20.87 -3.38 -12.01
C ASP A 9 -20.44 -2.49 -10.82
N PHE A 10 -19.17 -2.56 -10.40
CA PHE A 10 -18.65 -1.77 -9.30
C PHE A 10 -18.26 -0.36 -9.72
N ILE A 11 -18.45 0.59 -8.81
CA ILE A 11 -18.17 2.00 -9.00
C ILE A 11 -16.92 2.36 -8.16
N VAL A 12 -15.94 3.00 -8.81
CA VAL A 12 -14.74 3.52 -8.14
C VAL A 12 -14.85 5.03 -8.04
N GLU A 13 -14.74 5.55 -6.82
CA GLU A 13 -14.81 6.98 -6.55
C GLU A 13 -13.58 7.46 -5.79
N LYS A 14 -13.05 8.65 -6.15
CA LYS A 14 -12.09 9.36 -5.32
C LYS A 14 -12.84 9.99 -4.15
N VAL A 15 -12.35 9.75 -2.94
CA VAL A 15 -13.04 10.15 -1.70
C VAL A 15 -12.07 10.76 -0.69
N PRO A 16 -12.53 11.56 0.28
CA PRO A 16 -11.71 11.99 1.40
C PRO A 16 -11.22 10.81 2.25
N ARG A 17 -10.03 10.94 2.88
CA ARG A 17 -9.45 9.92 3.78
C ARG A 17 -10.44 9.42 4.83
N LYS A 18 -11.19 10.34 5.46
CA LYS A 18 -12.16 10.01 6.52
C LYS A 18 -13.20 8.98 6.08
N THR A 19 -13.55 8.95 4.79
CA THR A 19 -14.53 8.02 4.22
C THR A 19 -14.03 6.57 4.28
N ILE A 20 -12.74 6.33 4.01
CA ILE A 20 -12.18 4.98 3.93
C ILE A 20 -11.42 4.55 5.19
N GLN A 21 -11.17 5.46 6.13
CA GLN A 21 -10.32 5.19 7.28
C GLN A 21 -10.84 4.03 8.14
N ASN A 22 -12.12 4.07 8.50
CA ASN A 22 -12.75 3.01 9.31
C ASN A 22 -12.79 1.68 8.56
N PHE A 23 -12.99 1.71 7.24
CA PHE A 23 -12.95 0.50 6.42
C PHE A 23 -11.57 -0.14 6.42
N ILE A 24 -10.49 0.65 6.25
CA ILE A 24 -9.11 0.17 6.33
C ILE A 24 -8.79 -0.38 7.73
N HIS A 25 -9.20 0.31 8.79
CA HIS A 25 -8.99 -0.16 10.16
C HIS A 25 -9.69 -1.50 10.43
N LYS A 26 -10.83 -1.75 9.80
CA LYS A 26 -11.58 -3.00 9.98
C LYS A 26 -11.04 -4.14 9.11
N HIS A 27 -10.70 -3.88 7.85
CA HIS A 27 -10.50 -4.91 6.84
C HIS A 27 -9.05 -5.08 6.37
N HIS A 28 -8.17 -4.07 6.57
CA HIS A 28 -6.78 -4.19 6.15
C HIS A 28 -5.92 -4.75 7.29
N TYR A 29 -5.02 -5.69 7.01
CA TYR A 29 -4.15 -6.35 8.00
C TYR A 29 -3.33 -5.40 8.87
N SER A 30 -3.00 -4.21 8.39
CA SER A 30 -2.26 -3.23 9.20
C SER A 30 -3.12 -2.48 10.21
N HIS A 31 -4.44 -2.50 10.05
CA HIS A 31 -5.42 -1.79 10.88
C HIS A 31 -5.06 -0.32 11.17
N ASP A 32 -4.27 0.30 10.27
CA ASP A 32 -3.70 1.63 10.52
C ASP A 32 -3.54 2.46 9.24
N THR A 33 -3.85 3.75 9.37
CA THR A 33 -3.62 4.78 8.34
C THR A 33 -2.75 5.94 8.83
N ASN A 34 -2.17 5.84 10.05
CA ASN A 34 -1.37 6.90 10.64
C ASN A 34 -0.05 7.11 9.90
N GLY A 35 0.49 8.33 9.99
CA GLY A 35 1.76 8.69 9.37
C GLY A 35 1.76 8.74 7.84
N ILE A 36 0.61 8.53 7.19
CA ILE A 36 0.46 8.65 5.74
C ILE A 36 0.01 10.07 5.41
N GLN A 37 0.81 10.78 4.61
CA GLN A 37 0.55 12.17 4.20
C GLN A 37 0.43 12.28 2.68
N HIS A 38 -0.14 13.39 2.18
CA HIS A 38 -0.28 13.70 0.76
C HIS A 38 -0.84 12.50 -0.03
N MET A 39 -2.08 12.14 0.26
CA MET A 39 -2.68 10.90 -0.22
C MET A 39 -3.84 11.12 -1.18
N GLU A 40 -3.96 10.22 -2.13
CA GLU A 40 -5.16 10.02 -2.93
C GLU A 40 -5.88 8.77 -2.42
N CYS A 41 -7.14 8.93 -2.03
CA CYS A 41 -7.98 7.87 -1.48
C CYS A 41 -9.12 7.53 -2.44
N PHE A 42 -9.40 6.25 -2.57
CA PHE A 42 -10.47 5.74 -3.41
C PHE A 42 -11.28 4.72 -2.65
N ALA A 43 -12.59 4.72 -2.90
CA ALA A 43 -13.51 3.71 -2.43
C ALA A 43 -14.09 2.93 -3.61
N LEU A 44 -14.31 1.65 -3.40
CA LEU A 44 -15.02 0.77 -4.31
C LEU A 44 -16.40 0.50 -3.74
N PHE A 45 -17.42 0.75 -4.56
CA PHE A 45 -18.81 0.56 -4.17
C PHE A 45 -19.50 -0.47 -5.05
N ARG A 46 -20.44 -1.21 -4.47
CA ARG A 46 -21.46 -1.96 -5.19
C ARG A 46 -22.83 -1.33 -4.92
N GLU A 47 -23.77 -1.57 -5.80
CA GLU A 47 -25.18 -1.22 -5.60
C GLU A 47 -25.72 -1.97 -4.38
N GLY A 48 -26.37 -1.25 -3.46
CA GLY A 48 -26.95 -1.84 -2.27
C GLY A 48 -28.14 -2.76 -2.60
N ARG A 49 -28.53 -3.60 -1.64
CA ARG A 49 -29.57 -4.64 -1.80
C ARG A 49 -30.89 -4.14 -2.38
N PHE A 50 -31.20 -2.88 -2.17
CA PHE A 50 -32.48 -2.27 -2.60
C PHE A 50 -32.31 -1.25 -3.73
N GLY A 51 -31.11 -1.10 -4.32
CA GLY A 51 -30.85 -0.18 -5.41
C GLY A 51 -30.80 1.31 -5.03
N PHE A 52 -31.00 1.63 -3.76
CA PHE A 52 -31.04 3.02 -3.28
C PHE A 52 -29.74 3.48 -2.63
N ASP A 53 -28.98 2.55 -2.08
CA ASP A 53 -27.74 2.83 -1.35
C ASP A 53 -26.53 2.19 -2.04
N LYS A 54 -25.37 2.81 -1.87
CA LYS A 54 -24.08 2.23 -2.27
C LYS A 54 -23.43 1.60 -1.05
N GLU A 55 -23.04 0.33 -1.15
CA GLU A 55 -22.26 -0.34 -0.14
C GLU A 55 -20.78 -0.26 -0.48
N MET A 56 -19.95 0.23 0.46
CA MET A 56 -18.50 0.22 0.30
C MET A 56 -17.96 -1.19 0.49
N ILE A 57 -17.32 -1.73 -0.54
CA ILE A 57 -16.76 -3.09 -0.58
C ILE A 57 -15.24 -3.10 -0.71
N GLY A 58 -14.61 -1.94 -0.89
CA GLY A 58 -13.16 -1.83 -0.95
C GLY A 58 -12.67 -0.42 -0.69
N ALA A 59 -11.44 -0.33 -0.21
CA ALA A 59 -10.74 0.92 0.05
C ALA A 59 -9.31 0.86 -0.45
N MET A 60 -8.82 1.96 -1.01
CA MET A 60 -7.47 2.09 -1.55
C MET A 60 -6.88 3.44 -1.21
N MET A 61 -5.59 3.44 -0.84
CA MET A 61 -4.86 4.66 -0.50
C MET A 61 -3.49 4.67 -1.16
N TYR A 62 -3.25 5.72 -1.92
CA TYR A 62 -1.93 6.07 -2.46
C TYR A 62 -1.36 7.25 -1.69
N ALA A 63 -0.05 7.33 -1.61
CA ALA A 63 0.65 8.46 -1.00
C ALA A 63 2.04 8.63 -1.60
N ILE A 64 2.74 9.68 -1.21
CA ILE A 64 4.17 9.81 -1.48
C ILE A 64 4.89 8.60 -0.87
N PRO A 65 5.86 7.99 -1.56
CA PRO A 65 6.64 6.88 -1.03
C PRO A 65 7.24 7.19 0.34
N SER A 66 7.12 6.25 1.27
CA SER A 66 7.62 6.43 2.65
C SER A 66 9.14 6.64 2.72
N MET A 67 9.86 6.14 1.72
CA MET A 67 11.29 6.36 1.54
C MET A 67 11.52 7.20 0.29
N PRO A 68 12.10 8.41 0.42
CA PRO A 68 12.42 9.27 -0.74
C PRO A 68 13.32 8.58 -1.78
N SER A 69 14.19 7.67 -1.35
CA SER A 69 15.03 6.86 -2.24
C SER A 69 14.22 5.98 -3.20
N THR A 70 13.03 5.53 -2.81
CA THR A 70 12.13 4.77 -3.68
C THR A 70 11.65 5.62 -4.85
N ALA A 71 11.20 6.85 -4.57
CA ALA A 71 10.76 7.76 -5.62
C ALA A 71 11.91 8.11 -6.58
N LYS A 72 13.09 8.42 -6.04
CA LYS A 72 14.30 8.72 -6.83
C LYS A 72 14.75 7.53 -7.69
N LYS A 73 14.63 6.31 -7.18
CA LYS A 73 14.99 5.09 -7.92
C LYS A 73 14.10 4.86 -9.15
N TYR A 74 12.79 5.06 -9.01
CA TYR A 74 11.83 4.69 -10.07
C TYR A 74 11.33 5.87 -10.91
N ASN A 75 11.56 7.11 -10.45
CA ASN A 75 11.33 8.32 -11.22
C ASN A 75 12.40 9.39 -10.90
N PRO A 76 13.65 9.21 -11.34
CA PRO A 76 14.76 10.08 -10.96
C PRO A 76 14.59 11.52 -11.41
N ASP A 77 13.96 11.73 -12.57
CA ASP A 77 13.76 13.07 -13.13
C ASP A 77 12.65 13.85 -12.41
N ASN A 78 11.60 13.16 -11.93
CA ASN A 78 10.45 13.76 -11.25
C ASN A 78 10.00 12.90 -10.05
N PRO A 79 10.78 12.79 -8.95
CA PRO A 79 10.44 11.95 -7.81
C PRO A 79 9.08 12.28 -7.18
N ASP A 80 8.68 13.55 -7.22
CA ASP A 80 7.41 14.03 -6.65
C ASP A 80 6.17 13.51 -7.41
N ARG A 81 6.35 13.03 -8.66
CA ARG A 81 5.33 12.38 -9.48
C ARG A 81 5.28 10.86 -9.29
N CYS A 82 5.92 10.36 -8.23
CA CYS A 82 5.84 8.96 -7.81
C CYS A 82 4.81 8.82 -6.68
N ARG A 83 3.98 7.77 -6.73
CA ARG A 83 3.08 7.37 -5.64
C ARG A 83 3.35 5.94 -5.22
N GLU A 84 3.15 5.68 -3.95
CA GLU A 84 3.14 4.34 -3.38
C GLU A 84 1.71 3.91 -3.08
N LEU A 85 1.28 2.76 -3.61
CA LEU A 85 0.04 2.12 -3.18
C LEU A 85 0.26 1.55 -1.78
N ARG A 86 -0.24 2.30 -0.78
CA ARG A 86 0.03 2.05 0.65
C ARG A 86 -0.96 1.10 1.30
N ARG A 87 -2.21 1.18 0.89
CA ARG A 87 -3.31 0.37 1.44
C ARG A 87 -4.25 -0.04 0.33
N LEU A 88 -4.61 -1.29 0.33
CA LEU A 88 -5.66 -1.85 -0.51
C LEU A 88 -6.30 -2.99 0.27
N CYS A 89 -7.61 -2.95 0.41
CA CYS A 89 -8.40 -4.06 0.91
C CYS A 89 -9.79 -4.04 0.28
N CYS A 90 -10.32 -5.22 0.00
CA CYS A 90 -11.71 -5.47 -0.34
C CYS A 90 -12.29 -6.43 0.69
N ILE A 91 -13.62 -6.49 0.82
CA ILE A 91 -14.27 -7.53 1.61
C ILE A 91 -14.17 -8.87 0.88
N ASP A 92 -14.25 -9.97 1.61
CA ASP A 92 -14.12 -11.32 1.02
C ASP A 92 -15.31 -11.69 0.11
N ASP A 93 -16.48 -11.10 0.36
CA ASP A 93 -17.69 -11.30 -0.46
C ASP A 93 -17.65 -10.46 -1.77
N THR A 94 -16.60 -10.66 -2.57
CA THR A 94 -16.43 -10.02 -3.87
C THR A 94 -15.95 -11.03 -4.92
N PRO A 95 -16.32 -10.83 -6.22
CA PRO A 95 -15.85 -11.71 -7.29
C PRO A 95 -14.32 -11.71 -7.42
N THR A 96 -13.79 -12.78 -7.96
CA THR A 96 -12.37 -12.86 -8.36
C THR A 96 -11.98 -11.66 -9.22
N ASN A 97 -10.75 -11.16 -9.07
CA ASN A 97 -10.20 -9.99 -9.77
C ASN A 97 -10.75 -8.62 -9.32
N THR A 98 -11.50 -8.54 -8.22
CA THR A 98 -12.00 -7.25 -7.71
C THR A 98 -10.87 -6.27 -7.41
N GLU A 99 -9.79 -6.71 -6.75
CA GLU A 99 -8.64 -5.85 -6.43
C GLU A 99 -7.92 -5.36 -7.69
N SER A 100 -7.68 -6.23 -8.66
CA SER A 100 -7.01 -5.84 -9.90
C SER A 100 -7.88 -4.91 -10.76
N TYR A 101 -9.19 -5.11 -10.76
CA TYR A 101 -10.14 -4.18 -11.38
C TYR A 101 -10.07 -2.80 -10.70
N PHE A 102 -10.08 -2.78 -9.35
CA PHE A 102 -10.00 -1.54 -8.58
C PHE A 102 -8.69 -0.80 -8.85
N ILE A 103 -7.55 -1.50 -8.84
CA ILE A 103 -6.24 -0.95 -9.24
C ILE A 103 -6.32 -0.37 -10.66
N GLY A 104 -6.83 -1.11 -11.62
CA GLY A 104 -6.93 -0.67 -13.01
C GLY A 104 -7.74 0.61 -13.20
N LYS A 105 -8.84 0.76 -12.43
CA LYS A 105 -9.67 1.98 -12.43
C LYS A 105 -8.93 3.18 -11.84
N THR A 106 -8.23 3.01 -10.72
CA THR A 106 -7.46 4.10 -10.09
C THR A 106 -6.25 4.52 -10.93
N LEU A 107 -5.55 3.58 -11.57
CA LEU A 107 -4.46 3.90 -12.50
C LEU A 107 -4.96 4.71 -13.71
N ARG A 108 -6.16 4.38 -14.22
CA ARG A 108 -6.80 5.17 -15.29
C ARG A 108 -7.16 6.56 -14.81
N TRP A 109 -7.67 6.67 -13.57
CA TRP A 109 -7.97 7.97 -12.96
C TRP A 109 -6.70 8.83 -12.86
N PHE A 110 -5.57 8.29 -12.36
CA PHE A 110 -4.29 9.02 -12.30
C PHE A 110 -3.87 9.53 -13.68
N LYS A 111 -3.96 8.68 -14.69
CA LYS A 111 -3.58 9.04 -16.06
C LYS A 111 -4.39 10.21 -16.63
N GLN A 112 -5.65 10.36 -16.20
CA GLN A 112 -6.57 11.38 -16.71
C GLN A 112 -6.59 12.65 -15.86
N ASN A 113 -6.30 12.57 -14.56
CA ASN A 113 -6.60 13.62 -13.59
C ASN A 113 -5.39 14.05 -12.74
N SER A 114 -4.18 13.60 -13.06
CA SER A 114 -2.99 13.95 -12.28
C SER A 114 -1.73 13.93 -13.14
N ASP A 115 -0.65 14.41 -12.56
CA ASP A 115 0.70 14.39 -13.13
C ASP A 115 1.53 13.19 -12.63
N VAL A 116 0.93 12.24 -11.93
CA VAL A 116 1.59 11.02 -11.46
C VAL A 116 2.11 10.22 -12.65
N GLU A 117 3.38 9.86 -12.62
CA GLU A 117 4.06 9.15 -13.70
C GLU A 117 4.38 7.70 -13.34
N VAL A 118 4.58 7.42 -12.04
CA VAL A 118 5.00 6.11 -11.54
C VAL A 118 4.21 5.75 -10.29
N VAL A 119 3.75 4.50 -10.22
CA VAL A 119 3.17 3.91 -9.01
C VAL A 119 4.02 2.72 -8.57
N VAL A 120 4.44 2.73 -7.32
CA VAL A 120 5.18 1.63 -6.67
C VAL A 120 4.29 0.94 -5.66
N SER A 121 4.44 -0.37 -5.49
CA SER A 121 3.81 -1.11 -4.41
C SER A 121 4.72 -2.21 -3.87
N PHE A 122 4.48 -2.59 -2.62
CA PHE A 122 5.25 -3.61 -1.91
C PHE A 122 4.31 -4.72 -1.45
N ALA A 123 4.50 -5.94 -1.97
CA ALA A 123 3.76 -7.11 -1.51
C ALA A 123 4.48 -7.70 -0.30
N ASP A 124 3.75 -7.82 0.81
CA ASP A 124 4.30 -8.27 2.09
C ASP A 124 4.23 -9.79 2.20
N LEU A 125 5.38 -10.45 2.06
CA LEU A 125 5.50 -11.90 2.13
C LEU A 125 5.20 -12.46 3.54
N GLU A 126 5.26 -11.66 4.60
CA GLU A 126 4.84 -12.08 5.94
C GLU A 126 3.32 -12.26 6.02
N GLN A 127 2.56 -11.51 5.22
CA GLN A 127 1.12 -11.60 5.13
C GLN A 127 0.63 -12.58 4.04
N GLY A 128 1.54 -13.35 3.44
CA GLY A 128 1.22 -14.26 2.34
C GLY A 128 0.94 -13.56 1.01
N HIS A 129 1.20 -12.25 0.92
CA HIS A 129 0.99 -11.49 -0.31
C HIS A 129 2.20 -11.61 -1.24
N ASP A 130 2.09 -12.40 -2.29
CA ASP A 130 3.13 -12.57 -3.32
C ASP A 130 3.06 -11.53 -4.45
N GLY A 131 1.98 -10.72 -4.49
CA GLY A 131 1.75 -9.67 -5.47
C GLY A 131 0.99 -10.11 -6.73
N VAL A 132 0.20 -11.18 -6.65
CA VAL A 132 -0.65 -11.65 -7.76
C VAL A 132 -1.53 -10.54 -8.32
N ILE A 133 -2.13 -9.70 -7.47
CA ILE A 133 -2.98 -8.57 -7.87
C ILE A 133 -2.20 -7.52 -8.67
N TYR A 134 -0.92 -7.31 -8.37
CA TYR A 134 -0.07 -6.36 -9.09
C TYR A 134 0.31 -6.92 -10.47
N ARG A 135 0.66 -8.21 -10.56
CA ARG A 135 0.90 -8.88 -11.85
C ARG A 135 -0.35 -8.84 -12.73
N ALA A 136 -1.53 -9.13 -12.16
CA ALA A 136 -2.82 -9.04 -12.85
C ALA A 136 -3.16 -7.60 -13.31
N SER A 137 -2.57 -6.59 -12.67
CA SER A 137 -2.73 -5.16 -13.02
C SER A 137 -1.59 -4.62 -13.89
N ASN A 138 -0.76 -5.50 -14.48
CA ASN A 138 0.36 -5.15 -15.36
C ASN A 138 1.48 -4.33 -14.70
N PHE A 139 1.67 -4.45 -13.39
CA PHE A 139 2.87 -3.95 -12.73
C PHE A 139 4.08 -4.81 -13.13
N ASN A 140 5.23 -4.17 -13.17
CA ASN A 140 6.50 -4.85 -13.42
C ASN A 140 7.13 -5.24 -12.09
N TYR A 141 7.48 -6.49 -11.92
CA TYR A 141 8.26 -6.97 -10.78
C TYR A 141 9.69 -6.41 -10.85
N GLN A 142 10.19 -5.90 -9.74
CA GLN A 142 11.49 -5.22 -9.63
C GLN A 142 12.42 -5.88 -8.59
N GLY A 143 12.18 -7.14 -8.26
CA GLY A 143 12.92 -7.84 -7.22
C GLY A 143 12.35 -7.62 -5.84
N GLN A 144 13.20 -7.77 -4.82
CA GLN A 144 12.81 -7.70 -3.41
C GLN A 144 13.55 -6.58 -2.69
N THR A 145 12.95 -6.11 -1.58
CA THR A 145 13.68 -5.31 -0.59
C THR A 145 14.69 -6.18 0.14
N SER A 146 15.67 -5.56 0.79
CA SER A 146 16.44 -6.26 1.81
C SER A 146 15.52 -6.77 2.91
N ALA A 147 15.90 -7.88 3.54
CA ALA A 147 15.28 -8.31 4.79
C ALA A 147 15.42 -7.20 5.82
N GLY A 148 14.38 -6.96 6.59
CA GLY A 148 14.35 -5.93 7.62
C GLY A 148 14.37 -6.54 9.01
N GLN A 149 14.13 -5.67 10.00
CA GLN A 149 13.92 -6.06 11.39
C GLN A 149 12.65 -5.40 11.94
N ALA A 150 11.96 -6.10 12.81
CA ALA A 150 10.91 -5.57 13.65
C ALA A 150 11.35 -5.62 15.12
N LEU A 151 10.84 -4.71 15.92
CA LEU A 151 11.06 -4.67 17.36
C LEU A 151 9.91 -5.39 18.05
N MET A 152 10.22 -6.37 18.87
CA MET A 152 9.26 -7.00 19.78
C MET A 152 9.35 -6.32 21.13
N VAL A 153 8.22 -5.94 21.71
CA VAL A 153 8.10 -5.34 23.04
C VAL A 153 6.89 -5.96 23.73
N ASP A 154 7.10 -6.63 24.83
CA ASP A 154 6.05 -7.25 25.64
C ASP A 154 5.09 -8.11 24.78
N GLY A 155 5.66 -8.91 23.86
CA GLY A 155 4.94 -9.76 22.93
C GLY A 155 4.27 -9.03 21.73
N LYS A 156 4.37 -7.71 21.64
CA LYS A 156 3.82 -6.92 20.53
C LYS A 156 4.88 -6.51 19.52
N LYS A 157 4.52 -6.56 18.24
CA LYS A 157 5.42 -6.21 17.13
C LYS A 157 5.32 -4.71 16.80
N TYR A 158 6.47 -4.04 16.79
CA TYR A 158 6.62 -2.63 16.43
C TYR A 158 7.62 -2.47 15.29
N HIS A 159 7.56 -1.32 14.62
CA HIS A 159 8.58 -0.98 13.64
C HIS A 159 9.94 -0.74 14.33
N ALA A 160 11.05 -1.24 13.76
CA ALA A 160 12.39 -1.06 14.34
C ALA A 160 12.75 0.40 14.66
N ARG A 161 12.24 1.37 13.87
CA ARG A 161 12.42 2.82 14.13
C ARG A 161 11.83 3.29 15.46
N SER A 162 10.91 2.54 16.07
CA SER A 162 10.31 2.94 17.37
C SER A 162 11.36 3.13 18.45
N MET A 163 12.50 2.45 18.38
CA MET A 163 13.60 2.60 19.31
C MET A 163 14.45 3.87 19.06
N ASN A 164 14.40 4.44 17.86
CA ASN A 164 15.28 5.53 17.43
C ASN A 164 14.58 6.88 17.24
N GLN A 165 13.36 7.06 17.74
CA GLN A 165 12.63 8.31 17.63
C GLN A 165 13.06 9.29 18.74
N LYS A 166 14.08 10.11 18.46
CA LYS A 166 14.73 11.02 19.43
C LYS A 166 13.78 11.91 20.24
N LEU A 167 12.63 12.27 19.69
CA LEU A 167 11.66 13.18 20.31
C LEU A 167 10.53 12.48 21.09
N LYS A 168 10.50 11.16 21.13
CA LYS A 168 9.42 10.41 21.79
C LYS A 168 9.89 9.84 23.13
N PRO A 169 9.25 10.20 24.25
CA PRO A 169 9.64 9.69 25.58
C PRO A 169 9.70 8.17 25.66
N TYR A 170 8.75 7.47 25.03
CA TYR A 170 8.72 6.00 25.02
C TYR A 170 9.93 5.39 24.28
N SER A 171 10.51 6.04 23.28
CA SER A 171 11.70 5.53 22.59
C SER A 171 12.91 5.49 23.49
N ARG A 172 13.05 6.46 24.40
CA ARG A 172 14.12 6.48 25.42
C ARG A 172 13.95 5.34 26.40
N GLU A 173 12.72 5.09 26.84
CA GLU A 173 12.42 3.98 27.74
C GLU A 173 12.65 2.63 27.06
N LEU A 174 12.19 2.43 25.83
CA LEU A 174 12.46 1.22 25.07
C LEU A 174 13.96 0.96 24.91
N LYS A 175 14.73 2.01 24.62
CA LYS A 175 16.18 1.91 24.48
C LYS A 175 16.85 1.53 25.80
N ARG A 176 16.46 2.16 26.92
CA ARG A 176 16.94 1.84 28.26
C ARG A 176 16.66 0.38 28.63
N ARG A 177 15.44 -0.11 28.42
CA ARG A 177 15.04 -1.50 28.66
C ARG A 177 15.88 -2.48 27.82
N TYR A 178 16.07 -2.18 26.53
CA TYR A 178 16.88 -3.00 25.63
C TYR A 178 18.35 -3.06 26.09
N GLU A 179 18.96 -1.91 26.42
CA GLU A 179 20.35 -1.81 26.88
C GLU A 179 20.56 -2.48 28.26
N SER A 180 19.52 -2.55 29.10
CA SER A 180 19.56 -3.28 30.37
C SER A 180 19.42 -4.81 30.25
N GLY A 181 19.25 -5.32 29.03
CA GLY A 181 19.10 -6.75 28.79
C GLY A 181 17.69 -7.29 29.06
N ASP A 182 16.67 -6.45 29.02
CA ASP A 182 15.26 -6.85 29.17
C ASP A 182 14.89 -7.87 28.09
N LYS A 183 14.51 -9.08 28.51
CA LYS A 183 14.22 -10.20 27.61
C LYS A 183 12.92 -10.03 26.81
N ASP A 184 12.04 -9.14 27.24
CA ASP A 184 10.79 -8.83 26.57
C ASP A 184 10.95 -7.79 25.46
N ILE A 185 12.18 -7.27 25.26
CA ILE A 185 12.53 -6.38 24.15
C ILE A 185 13.64 -7.01 23.31
N TYR A 186 13.33 -7.35 22.06
CA TYR A 186 14.28 -7.94 21.13
C TYR A 186 13.93 -7.66 19.67
N PHE A 187 14.89 -7.77 18.76
CA PHE A 187 14.67 -7.66 17.34
C PHE A 187 14.42 -9.03 16.72
N VAL A 188 13.46 -9.07 15.78
CA VAL A 188 13.20 -10.24 14.93
C VAL A 188 13.41 -9.88 13.48
N ALA A 189 13.99 -10.81 12.69
CA ALA A 189 14.09 -10.65 11.25
C ALA A 189 12.70 -10.62 10.62
N THR A 190 12.51 -9.78 9.60
CA THR A 190 11.30 -9.76 8.78
C THR A 190 11.61 -10.24 7.37
N LYS A 191 10.63 -10.87 6.72
CA LYS A 191 10.77 -11.27 5.31
C LYS A 191 10.95 -10.04 4.42
N PRO A 192 11.68 -10.16 3.30
CA PRO A 192 11.71 -9.13 2.28
C PRO A 192 10.32 -8.94 1.67
N LYS A 193 10.10 -7.79 1.03
CA LYS A 193 8.86 -7.50 0.30
C LYS A 193 9.13 -7.54 -1.20
N ASN A 194 8.22 -8.10 -1.97
CA ASN A 194 8.29 -8.02 -3.42
C ASN A 194 7.94 -6.60 -3.89
N ILE A 195 8.73 -6.06 -4.79
CA ILE A 195 8.58 -4.69 -5.31
C ILE A 195 7.91 -4.77 -6.68
N TYR A 196 6.85 -4.01 -6.85
CA TYR A 196 6.09 -3.88 -8.08
C TYR A 196 5.98 -2.43 -8.52
N VAL A 197 6.21 -2.16 -9.82
CA VAL A 197 6.20 -0.80 -10.37
C VAL A 197 5.33 -0.72 -11.60
N TYR A 198 4.44 0.24 -11.64
CA TYR A 198 3.62 0.59 -12.79
C TYR A 198 4.02 1.96 -13.35
N TYR A 199 4.35 2.02 -14.62
CA TYR A 199 4.72 3.24 -15.31
C TYR A 199 3.53 3.79 -16.10
N LEU A 200 2.90 4.85 -15.59
CA LEU A 200 1.88 5.62 -16.30
C LEU A 200 2.51 6.33 -17.51
N ASN A 201 3.73 6.86 -17.32
CA ASN A 201 4.56 7.39 -18.39
C ASN A 201 5.53 6.31 -18.91
N LYS A 202 5.23 5.73 -20.07
CA LYS A 202 6.03 4.67 -20.69
C LYS A 202 7.45 5.10 -21.09
N LYS A 203 7.72 6.42 -21.26
CA LYS A 203 9.05 6.92 -21.61
C LYS A 203 10.04 6.68 -20.47
N ILE A 204 9.61 6.82 -19.21
CA ILE A 204 10.43 6.55 -18.01
C ILE A 204 10.87 5.09 -18.00
N LYS A 205 9.94 4.15 -18.24
CA LYS A 205 10.28 2.72 -18.32
C LYS A 205 11.37 2.46 -19.37
N LYS A 206 11.24 3.06 -20.55
CA LYS A 206 12.22 2.87 -21.64
C LYS A 206 13.60 3.46 -21.28
N LYS A 207 13.63 4.60 -20.58
CA LYS A 207 14.88 5.23 -20.11
C LYS A 207 15.58 4.33 -19.10
N LEU A 208 14.90 3.91 -18.05
CA LEU A 208 15.47 3.06 -16.99
C LEU A 208 15.96 1.70 -17.51
N LEU A 209 15.28 1.09 -18.48
CA LEU A 209 15.74 -0.15 -19.10
C LEU A 209 17.02 0.02 -19.90
N LYS A 210 17.28 1.21 -20.50
CA LYS A 210 18.50 1.50 -21.22
C LYS A 210 19.71 1.76 -20.30
N GLU A 211 19.47 2.21 -19.07
CA GLU A 211 20.53 2.47 -18.09
C GLU A 211 21.01 1.19 -17.38
N ILE A 212 20.26 0.08 -17.52
CA ILE A 212 20.57 -1.23 -16.91
C ILE A 212 21.19 -2.20 -17.93
N SER A 213 21.04 -1.92 -19.23
CA SER A 213 21.63 -2.71 -20.33
C SER A 213 22.97 -2.12 -20.77
#